data_1076ce3af0768dfe31cf59a9cffe3164
#
_entry.id   1076ce3af0768dfe31cf59a9cffe3164
#
_cell.length_a   1.000
_cell.length_b   1.000
_cell.length_c   1.000
_cell.angle_alpha   90.00
_cell.angle_beta   90.00
_cell.angle_gamma   90.00
#
_symmetry.space_group_name_H-M   'P 1'
#
loop_
_entity.id
_entity.type
_entity.pdbx_description
1 polymer ?
#
loop_
_entity_poly.entity_id
_entity_poly.type
_entity_poly.pdbx_seq_one_letter_code
_entity_poly.pdbx_strand_id
1 'polypeptide(L)'
;QGALIPLSQELTQTRRYLTIEKARFGEERIQESEHVDEGCEDIQVPSFLIQPIVENAVRHAMKDEGALHIDIHVTRDDDDILISVADDGLGMDEETVSRLLNGQGPTPQDSSGRNRGTGIAIKNVAERVERFYAVGSGMEIMSKPGQGTCVTLKLAGAALQATA
;
A
#
# COMPACT_ATOMS: atom_id res chain seq x y z
N GLN A 1 -14.52 -8.68 6.26
CA GLN A 1 -15.65 -7.90 6.58
C GLN A 1 -15.51 -6.50 6.13
N GLY A 2 -16.53 -5.89 5.82
CA GLY A 2 -16.51 -4.59 5.28
C GLY A 2 -17.00 -4.59 3.88
N ALA A 3 -17.56 -3.48 3.51
CA ALA A 3 -18.12 -3.31 2.19
C ALA A 3 -17.02 -3.21 1.15
N LEU A 4 -17.32 -3.63 -0.04
CA LEU A 4 -16.50 -3.32 -1.20
C LEU A 4 -16.81 -1.90 -1.63
N ILE A 5 -15.80 -1.18 -2.04
CA ILE A 5 -15.95 0.19 -2.51
C ILE A 5 -15.26 0.33 -3.87
N PRO A 6 -15.69 1.32 -4.68
CA PRO A 6 -14.95 1.57 -5.91
C PRO A 6 -13.51 1.99 -5.61
N LEU A 7 -12.59 1.57 -6.47
CA LEU A 7 -11.19 1.95 -6.32
C LEU A 7 -11.02 3.46 -6.23
N SER A 8 -11.81 4.21 -7.00
CA SER A 8 -11.75 5.68 -6.94
C SER A 8 -12.02 6.21 -5.54
N GLN A 9 -12.91 5.57 -4.80
CA GLN A 9 -13.19 5.98 -3.42
C GLN A 9 -12.02 5.68 -2.50
N GLU A 10 -11.39 4.52 -2.68
CA GLU A 10 -10.21 4.16 -1.89
C GLU A 10 -9.08 5.16 -2.14
N LEU A 11 -8.87 5.54 -3.40
CA LEU A 11 -7.86 6.54 -3.74
C LEU A 11 -8.18 7.90 -3.14
N THR A 12 -9.44 8.29 -3.13
CA THR A 12 -9.87 9.55 -2.50
C THR A 12 -9.57 9.55 -1.01
N GLN A 13 -9.86 8.45 -0.33
CA GLN A 13 -9.59 8.33 1.10
C GLN A 13 -8.08 8.39 1.38
N THR A 14 -7.28 7.75 0.53
CA THR A 14 -5.83 7.79 0.67
C THR A 14 -5.29 9.20 0.48
N ARG A 15 -5.82 9.94 -0.50
CA ARG A 15 -5.40 11.33 -0.70
C ARG A 15 -5.76 12.21 0.49
N ARG A 16 -6.91 11.97 1.12
CA ARG A 16 -7.30 12.73 2.32
C ARG A 16 -6.33 12.46 3.46
N TYR A 17 -5.93 11.20 3.63
CA TYR A 17 -4.93 10.87 4.63
C TYR A 17 -3.62 11.63 4.36
N LEU A 18 -3.16 11.62 3.10
CA LEU A 18 -1.93 12.31 2.75
C LEU A 18 -2.02 13.81 2.95
N THR A 19 -3.18 14.39 2.68
CA THR A 19 -3.39 15.84 2.92
C THR A 19 -3.16 16.17 4.39
N ILE A 20 -3.67 15.34 5.29
CA ILE A 20 -3.50 15.54 6.72
C ILE A 20 -2.02 15.42 7.10
N GLU A 21 -1.33 14.43 6.55
CA GLU A 21 0.08 14.22 6.87
C GLU A 21 0.97 15.33 6.29
N LYS A 22 0.62 15.87 5.12
CA LYS A 22 1.33 17.02 4.56
C LYS A 22 1.17 18.24 5.46
N ALA A 23 0.00 18.46 6.03
CA ALA A 23 -0.20 19.57 6.96
C ALA A 23 0.64 19.38 8.22
N ARG A 24 0.86 18.13 8.62
CA ARG A 24 1.60 17.80 9.83
C ARG A 24 3.12 17.90 9.63
N PHE A 25 3.63 17.38 8.51
CA PHE A 25 5.07 17.32 8.25
C PHE A 25 5.61 18.46 7.40
N GLY A 26 4.76 19.14 6.64
CA GLY A 26 5.16 20.14 5.65
C GLY A 26 4.80 19.65 4.26
N GLU A 27 4.27 20.57 3.45
CA GLU A 27 3.81 20.23 2.09
C GLU A 27 4.93 19.67 1.24
N GLU A 28 6.14 20.14 1.44
CA GLU A 28 7.29 19.72 0.64
C GLU A 28 7.89 18.39 1.10
N ARG A 29 7.47 17.88 2.27
CA ARG A 29 8.06 16.65 2.82
C ARG A 29 7.44 15.38 2.24
N ILE A 30 6.25 15.47 1.68
CA ILE A 30 5.55 14.32 1.09
C ILE A 30 5.03 14.74 -0.26
N GLN A 31 5.38 14.00 -1.30
CA GLN A 31 4.89 14.23 -2.65
C GLN A 31 4.32 12.93 -3.18
N GLU A 32 3.18 13.02 -3.84
CA GLU A 32 2.51 11.84 -4.35
C GLU A 32 2.18 11.99 -5.82
N SER A 33 2.13 10.85 -6.51
CA SER A 33 1.61 10.79 -7.86
C SER A 33 0.76 9.53 -8.00
N GLU A 34 -0.21 9.59 -8.89
CA GLU A 34 -1.10 8.46 -9.17
C GLU A 34 -1.17 8.24 -10.66
N HIS A 35 -1.14 6.99 -11.05
CA HIS A 35 -1.35 6.59 -12.42
C HIS A 35 -2.33 5.43 -12.43
N VAL A 36 -3.51 5.63 -12.98
CA VAL A 36 -4.58 4.62 -12.97
C VAL A 36 -4.97 4.35 -14.41
N ASP A 37 -4.85 3.09 -14.83
CA ASP A 37 -5.27 2.69 -16.18
C ASP A 37 -6.74 2.96 -16.36
N GLU A 38 -7.10 3.31 -17.59
CA GLU A 38 -8.48 3.63 -17.95
C GLU A 38 -9.41 2.46 -17.60
N GLY A 39 -10.52 2.77 -16.97
CA GLY A 39 -11.52 1.78 -16.61
C GLY A 39 -11.29 1.10 -15.27
N CYS A 40 -10.17 1.37 -14.59
CA CYS A 40 -9.88 0.72 -13.33
C CYS A 40 -10.52 1.42 -12.13
N GLU A 41 -11.03 2.63 -12.32
CA GLU A 41 -11.58 3.41 -11.20
C GLU A 41 -12.80 2.77 -10.57
N ASP A 42 -13.56 1.99 -11.33
CA ASP A 42 -14.81 1.40 -10.86
C ASP A 42 -14.66 -0.01 -10.30
N ILE A 43 -13.43 -0.54 -10.29
CA ILE A 43 -13.17 -1.86 -9.72
C ILE A 43 -13.52 -1.86 -8.25
N GLN A 44 -14.20 -2.91 -7.81
CA GLN A 44 -14.61 -3.04 -6.41
C GLN A 44 -13.47 -3.62 -5.59
N VAL A 45 -13.09 -2.92 -4.54
CA VAL A 45 -12.01 -3.35 -3.66
C VAL A 45 -12.49 -3.28 -2.20
N PRO A 46 -11.90 -4.10 -1.33
CA PRO A 46 -12.16 -3.95 0.11
C PRO A 46 -11.66 -2.58 0.56
N SER A 47 -12.39 -1.94 1.46
CA SER A 47 -11.96 -0.65 2.00
C SER A 47 -10.66 -0.85 2.79
N PHE A 48 -9.85 0.20 2.87
CA PHE A 48 -8.54 0.17 3.55
C PHE A 48 -7.60 -0.85 2.92
N LEU A 49 -7.52 -0.84 1.58
CA LEU A 49 -6.61 -1.69 0.84
C LEU A 49 -5.28 -0.98 0.58
N ILE A 50 -5.35 0.22 0.04
CA ILE A 50 -4.16 1.00 -0.34
C ILE A 50 -3.66 1.84 0.82
N GLN A 51 -4.58 2.46 1.56
CA GLN A 51 -4.22 3.39 2.62
C GLN A 51 -3.26 2.81 3.66
N PRO A 52 -3.44 1.57 4.15
CA PRO A 52 -2.48 1.03 5.12
C PRO A 52 -1.06 0.93 4.58
N ILE A 53 -0.91 0.68 3.27
CA ILE A 53 0.41 0.61 2.65
C ILE A 53 1.04 2.00 2.61
N VAL A 54 0.25 3.01 2.25
CA VAL A 54 0.71 4.39 2.22
C VAL A 54 1.05 4.86 3.63
N GLU A 55 0.23 4.49 4.62
CA GLU A 55 0.51 4.83 6.02
C GLU A 55 1.84 4.23 6.47
N ASN A 56 2.11 2.99 6.06
CA ASN A 56 3.37 2.36 6.38
C ASN A 56 4.55 3.14 5.79
N ALA A 57 4.42 3.59 4.55
CA ALA A 57 5.48 4.38 3.91
C ALA A 57 5.71 5.69 4.65
N VAL A 58 4.65 6.42 4.98
CA VAL A 58 4.80 7.70 5.68
C VAL A 58 5.43 7.49 7.06
N ARG A 59 5.02 6.43 7.75
CA ARG A 59 5.49 6.19 9.12
C ARG A 59 6.93 5.70 9.20
N HIS A 60 7.36 4.89 8.25
CA HIS A 60 8.64 4.18 8.36
C HIS A 60 9.65 4.48 7.26
N ALA A 61 9.25 5.11 6.17
CA ALA A 61 10.16 5.37 5.05
C ALA A 61 10.65 6.81 5.00
N MET A 62 10.06 7.70 5.81
CA MET A 62 10.38 9.11 5.79
C MET A 62 11.84 9.34 6.16
N LYS A 63 12.53 10.11 5.32
CA LYS A 63 13.92 10.50 5.57
C LYS A 63 13.97 11.67 6.53
N ASP A 64 15.14 11.89 7.13
CA ASP A 64 15.32 13.03 8.02
C ASP A 64 15.18 14.36 7.27
N GLU A 65 15.62 14.39 6.02
CA GLU A 65 15.56 15.58 5.20
C GLU A 65 15.04 15.23 3.81
N GLY A 66 14.47 16.22 3.15
CA GLY A 66 13.98 16.05 1.80
C GLY A 66 12.58 15.49 1.74
N ALA A 67 12.12 15.20 0.56
CA ALA A 67 10.76 14.74 0.32
C ALA A 67 10.70 13.22 0.20
N LEU A 68 9.65 12.64 0.75
CA LEU A 68 9.28 11.26 0.48
C LEU A 68 8.33 11.28 -0.72
N HIS A 69 8.72 10.63 -1.80
CA HIS A 69 7.87 10.49 -2.98
C HIS A 69 7.13 9.17 -2.91
N ILE A 70 5.83 9.22 -3.10
CA ILE A 70 4.97 8.03 -3.11
C ILE A 70 4.25 7.99 -4.44
N ASP A 71 4.46 6.90 -5.19
CA ASP A 71 3.84 6.70 -6.49
C ASP A 71 2.87 5.53 -6.40
N ILE A 72 1.62 5.78 -6.77
CA ILE A 72 0.60 4.75 -6.79
C ILE A 72 0.26 4.45 -8.25
N HIS A 73 0.40 3.18 -8.63
CA HIS A 73 0.10 2.73 -9.99
C HIS A 73 -0.96 1.65 -9.93
N VAL A 74 -1.98 1.80 -10.75
CA VAL A 74 -3.01 0.77 -10.93
C VAL A 74 -3.01 0.41 -12.41
N THR A 75 -2.65 -0.84 -12.70
CA THR A 75 -2.54 -1.30 -14.08
C THR A 75 -3.38 -2.54 -14.28
N ARG A 76 -3.90 -2.67 -15.50
CA ARG A 76 -4.62 -3.87 -15.89
C ARG A 76 -3.66 -4.79 -16.65
N ASP A 77 -3.62 -6.06 -16.24
CA ASP A 77 -2.80 -7.09 -16.89
C ASP A 77 -3.75 -8.24 -17.23
N ASP A 78 -4.30 -8.23 -18.44
CA ASP A 78 -5.33 -9.16 -18.88
C ASP A 78 -6.53 -9.13 -17.95
N ASP A 79 -6.78 -10.22 -17.23
CA ASP A 79 -7.91 -10.32 -16.31
C ASP A 79 -7.57 -9.85 -14.90
N ASP A 80 -6.33 -9.52 -14.67
CA ASP A 80 -5.84 -9.16 -13.34
C ASP A 80 -5.65 -7.65 -13.22
N ILE A 81 -5.66 -7.19 -11.99
CA ILE A 81 -5.33 -5.80 -11.67
C ILE A 81 -4.10 -5.81 -10.76
N LEU A 82 -3.13 -4.98 -11.08
CA LEU A 82 -1.96 -4.80 -10.23
C LEU A 82 -2.02 -3.41 -9.63
N ILE A 83 -1.88 -3.34 -8.32
CA ILE A 83 -1.79 -2.06 -7.59
C ILE A 83 -0.43 -2.01 -6.95
N SER A 84 0.39 -1.02 -7.31
CA SER A 84 1.68 -0.85 -6.68
C SER A 84 1.77 0.49 -5.98
N VAL A 85 2.44 0.48 -4.83
CA VAL A 85 2.73 1.67 -4.05
C VAL A 85 4.24 1.67 -3.87
N ALA A 86 4.91 2.60 -4.54
CA ALA A 86 6.35 2.71 -4.48
C ALA A 86 6.75 3.98 -3.75
N ASP A 87 7.80 3.89 -2.94
CA ASP A 87 8.35 5.08 -2.29
C ASP A 87 9.87 5.09 -2.46
N ASP A 88 10.44 6.28 -2.36
CA ASP A 88 11.88 6.49 -2.45
C ASP A 88 12.50 6.72 -1.07
N GLY A 89 11.90 6.11 -0.04
CA GLY A 89 12.31 6.32 1.34
C GLY A 89 13.50 5.48 1.77
N LEU A 90 13.55 5.20 3.06
CA LEU A 90 14.70 4.53 3.67
C LEU A 90 14.88 3.09 3.21
N GLY A 91 13.82 2.45 2.78
CA GLY A 91 13.88 1.04 2.42
C GLY A 91 14.02 0.13 3.63
N MET A 92 14.06 -1.18 3.35
CA MET A 92 14.10 -2.19 4.40
C MET A 92 14.99 -3.34 3.96
N ASP A 93 15.60 -4.01 4.94
CA ASP A 93 16.32 -5.23 4.66
C ASP A 93 15.36 -6.43 4.59
N GLU A 94 15.87 -7.59 4.21
CA GLU A 94 15.03 -8.77 4.03
C GLU A 94 14.34 -9.21 5.31
N GLU A 95 15.03 -9.08 6.44
CA GLU A 95 14.43 -9.47 7.71
C GLU A 95 13.25 -8.59 8.06
N THR A 96 13.37 -7.28 7.84
CA THR A 96 12.29 -6.34 8.12
C THR A 96 11.09 -6.63 7.23
N VAL A 97 11.32 -6.88 5.94
CA VAL A 97 10.24 -7.24 5.00
C VAL A 97 9.53 -8.51 5.49
N SER A 98 10.30 -9.52 5.87
CA SER A 98 9.74 -10.78 6.36
C SER A 98 8.90 -10.56 7.61
N ARG A 99 9.36 -9.72 8.53
CA ARG A 99 8.61 -9.42 9.74
C ARG A 99 7.26 -8.77 9.42
N LEU A 100 7.26 -7.82 8.49
CA LEU A 100 6.01 -7.17 8.09
C LEU A 100 5.03 -8.15 7.47
N LEU A 101 5.50 -9.02 6.60
CA LEU A 101 4.63 -10.00 5.95
C LEU A 101 4.08 -11.01 6.94
N ASN A 102 4.76 -11.21 8.07
CA ASN A 102 4.30 -12.11 9.13
C ASN A 102 3.48 -11.41 10.20
N GLY A 103 3.14 -10.13 9.99
CA GLY A 103 2.31 -9.41 10.93
C GLY A 103 3.05 -8.85 12.13
N GLN A 104 4.38 -8.82 12.04
CA GLN A 104 5.22 -8.30 13.11
C GLN A 104 5.61 -6.86 12.81
N GLY A 105 6.03 -6.13 13.84
CA GLY A 105 6.53 -4.79 13.63
C GLY A 105 7.87 -4.80 12.91
N PRO A 106 8.28 -3.65 12.34
CA PRO A 106 9.51 -3.60 11.54
C PRO A 106 10.80 -3.78 12.36
N THR A 107 10.76 -3.60 13.68
CA THR A 107 11.95 -3.83 14.50
C THR A 107 11.64 -4.77 15.64
N PRO A 108 12.56 -5.72 15.93
CA PRO A 108 12.32 -6.67 17.02
C PRO A 108 12.25 -6.03 18.39
N GLN A 109 12.93 -4.90 18.57
CA GLN A 109 13.01 -4.23 19.87
C GLN A 109 11.83 -3.32 20.14
N ASP A 110 10.98 -3.09 19.18
CA ASP A 110 9.88 -2.16 19.35
C ASP A 110 8.74 -2.82 20.09
N SER A 111 8.61 -2.46 21.36
CA SER A 111 7.53 -2.96 22.20
C SER A 111 6.31 -2.05 22.18
N SER A 112 6.37 -0.93 21.47
CA SER A 112 5.22 -0.04 21.34
C SER A 112 4.16 -0.70 20.46
N GLY A 113 2.90 -0.50 20.77
CA GLY A 113 1.82 -1.03 19.94
C GLY A 113 1.78 -0.41 18.55
N ARG A 114 2.48 0.70 18.38
CA ARG A 114 2.46 1.47 17.13
C ARG A 114 3.03 0.69 15.95
N ASN A 115 4.24 0.15 16.09
CA ASN A 115 4.88 -0.59 15.00
C ASN A 115 4.30 -1.99 14.84
N ARG A 116 3.85 -2.58 15.93
CA ARG A 116 3.16 -3.86 15.87
C ARG A 116 1.87 -3.73 15.08
N GLY A 117 1.14 -2.61 15.29
CA GLY A 117 -0.08 -2.35 14.54
C GLY A 117 0.16 -2.25 13.05
N THR A 118 1.29 -1.67 12.63
CA THR A 118 1.66 -1.56 11.22
C THR A 118 1.83 -2.93 10.59
N GLY A 119 2.55 -3.84 11.27
CA GLY A 119 2.73 -5.19 10.75
C GLY A 119 1.42 -5.94 10.63
N ILE A 120 0.53 -5.79 11.61
CA ILE A 120 -0.79 -6.42 11.55
C ILE A 120 -1.59 -5.87 10.38
N ALA A 121 -1.56 -4.55 10.16
CA ALA A 121 -2.32 -3.93 9.07
C ALA A 121 -1.84 -4.42 7.71
N ILE A 122 -0.53 -4.52 7.51
CA ILE A 122 0.04 -5.01 6.25
C ILE A 122 -0.36 -6.47 6.02
N LYS A 123 -0.24 -7.31 7.05
CA LYS A 123 -0.63 -8.71 6.93
C LYS A 123 -2.12 -8.84 6.63
N ASN A 124 -2.96 -8.00 7.25
CA ASN A 124 -4.39 -8.03 6.99
C ASN A 124 -4.72 -7.68 5.54
N VAL A 125 -4.00 -6.71 4.96
CA VAL A 125 -4.20 -6.37 3.55
C VAL A 125 -3.86 -7.57 2.67
N ALA A 126 -2.73 -8.21 2.92
CA ALA A 126 -2.31 -9.37 2.13
C ALA A 126 -3.35 -10.50 2.22
N GLU A 127 -3.85 -10.78 3.42
CA GLU A 127 -4.83 -11.84 3.62
C GLU A 127 -6.16 -11.53 2.93
N ARG A 128 -6.58 -10.27 2.98
CA ARG A 128 -7.84 -9.88 2.32
C ARG A 128 -7.74 -10.01 0.81
N VAL A 129 -6.59 -9.64 0.24
CA VAL A 129 -6.38 -9.76 -1.20
C VAL A 129 -6.47 -11.24 -1.60
N GLU A 130 -5.84 -12.13 -0.82
CA GLU A 130 -5.89 -13.56 -1.11
C GLU A 130 -7.30 -14.12 -0.97
N ARG A 131 -8.07 -13.58 -0.04
CA ARG A 131 -9.41 -14.09 0.26
C ARG A 131 -10.46 -13.57 -0.72
N PHE A 132 -10.36 -12.32 -1.16
CA PHE A 132 -11.39 -11.69 -1.98
C PHE A 132 -11.23 -11.96 -3.48
N TYR A 133 -10.05 -12.34 -3.93
CA TYR A 133 -9.77 -12.47 -5.35
C TYR A 133 -9.36 -13.90 -5.70
N ALA A 134 -9.22 -14.17 -6.99
CA ALA A 134 -8.96 -15.53 -7.46
C ALA A 134 -7.57 -16.02 -7.02
N VAL A 135 -7.36 -17.31 -7.17
CA VAL A 135 -6.08 -17.94 -6.87
C VAL A 135 -4.97 -17.23 -7.66
N GLY A 136 -3.87 -16.99 -6.99
CA GLY A 136 -2.75 -16.23 -7.57
C GLY A 136 -2.69 -14.81 -7.06
N SER A 137 -3.70 -14.37 -6.28
CA SER A 137 -3.70 -13.05 -5.69
C SER A 137 -2.78 -13.00 -4.48
N GLY A 138 -2.25 -11.82 -4.18
CA GLY A 138 -1.41 -11.67 -3.02
C GLY A 138 -0.65 -10.36 -3.02
N MET A 139 0.31 -10.27 -2.11
CA MET A 139 1.15 -9.09 -1.93
C MET A 139 2.60 -9.47 -2.08
N GLU A 140 3.34 -8.61 -2.76
CA GLU A 140 4.79 -8.74 -2.88
C GLU A 140 5.43 -7.44 -2.42
N ILE A 141 6.48 -7.52 -1.64
CA ILE A 141 7.24 -6.36 -1.18
C ILE A 141 8.67 -6.48 -1.68
N MET A 142 9.10 -5.45 -2.43
CA MET A 142 10.48 -5.36 -2.89
C MET A 142 11.10 -4.13 -2.24
N SER A 143 12.19 -4.33 -1.52
CA SER A 143 12.81 -3.24 -0.78
C SER A 143 14.29 -3.54 -0.55
N LYS A 144 15.08 -2.48 -0.50
CA LYS A 144 16.49 -2.55 -0.10
C LYS A 144 16.82 -1.28 0.68
N PRO A 145 17.68 -1.40 1.71
CA PRO A 145 18.05 -0.21 2.48
C PRO A 145 18.61 0.88 1.57
N GLY A 146 18.11 2.09 1.76
CA GLY A 146 18.51 3.26 0.98
C GLY A 146 17.91 3.36 -0.40
N GLN A 147 17.10 2.39 -0.83
CA GLN A 147 16.56 2.37 -2.19
C GLN A 147 15.04 2.41 -2.24
N GLY A 148 14.39 2.62 -1.10
CA GLY A 148 12.95 2.69 -1.05
C GLY A 148 12.28 1.33 -1.06
N THR A 149 10.96 1.34 -1.21
CA THR A 149 10.13 0.15 -1.12
C THR A 149 9.05 0.20 -2.19
N CYS A 150 8.75 -0.95 -2.78
CA CYS A 150 7.61 -1.09 -3.68
C CYS A 150 6.77 -2.27 -3.20
N VAL A 151 5.50 -1.98 -2.88
CA VAL A 151 4.53 -3.00 -2.50
C VAL A 151 3.59 -3.18 -3.66
N THR A 152 3.43 -4.42 -4.14
CA THR A 152 2.54 -4.73 -5.25
C THR A 152 1.46 -5.69 -4.79
N LEU A 153 0.21 -5.33 -5.06
CA LEU A 153 -0.94 -6.19 -4.83
C LEU A 153 -1.40 -6.73 -6.17
N LYS A 154 -1.53 -8.04 -6.26
CA LYS A 154 -2.11 -8.68 -7.45
C LYS A 154 -3.54 -9.11 -7.11
N LEU A 155 -4.48 -8.56 -7.85
CA LEU A 155 -5.90 -8.86 -7.67
C LEU A 155 -6.31 -9.71 -8.87
N ALA A 156 -6.11 -11.02 -8.74
CA ALA A 156 -6.35 -11.95 -9.85
C ALA A 156 -7.83 -11.99 -10.20
N GLY A 157 -8.13 -11.85 -11.47
CA GLY A 157 -9.51 -11.88 -11.96
C GLY A 157 -10.31 -10.63 -11.70
N ALA A 158 -9.72 -9.62 -11.05
CA ALA A 158 -10.47 -8.42 -10.66
C ALA A 158 -10.97 -7.61 -11.84
N ALA A 159 -10.25 -7.65 -12.98
CA ALA A 159 -10.68 -6.91 -14.16
C ALA A 159 -12.00 -7.44 -14.71
N LEU A 160 -12.30 -8.71 -14.49
CA LEU A 160 -13.56 -9.29 -14.93
C LEU A 160 -14.74 -8.80 -14.10
N GLN A 161 -14.50 -8.47 -12.84
CA GLN A 161 -15.55 -7.97 -11.95
C GLN A 161 -16.00 -6.57 -12.35
N ALA A 162 -15.11 -5.79 -12.94
CA ALA A 162 -15.42 -4.42 -13.33
C ALA A 162 -16.42 -4.34 -14.49
N THR A 163 -16.58 -5.42 -15.26
CA THR A 163 -17.47 -5.46 -16.41
C THR A 163 -18.81 -6.12 -16.09
N ALA A 164 -18.98 -6.60 -14.89
CA ALA A 164 -20.21 -7.32 -14.49
C ALA A 164 -21.31 -6.38 -14.06
#